data_a9c6161635152d0baf30cfa3f85d5703
#
_entry.id   a9c6161635152d0baf30cfa3f85d5703
#
_cell.length_a   1.000
_cell.length_b   1.000
_cell.length_c   1.000
_cell.angle_alpha   90.00
_cell.angle_beta   90.00
_cell.angle_gamma   90.00
#
_symmetry.space_group_name_H-M   'P 1'
#
loop_
_entity.id
_entity.type
_entity.pdbx_description
1 polymer ?
#
loop_
_entity_poly.entity_id
_entity_poly.type
_entity_poly.pdbx_seq_one_letter_code
_entity_poly.pdbx_strand_id
1 'polypeptide(L)'
;MSKLLVFHPTIAPYRIDFFNDLVRSFQTRICLRYWNLRDQTFDYDKIYSKFQFTPVYMKEKVKFGKRSLETGYWKQLDDFQPDVVLTEEFGFGTMLVLLHRFFKRKKYKVVTMCDDSYDMVADKNEHSAMHRWARKCVAPFLDEIIVIEPNTGRWYRNRYGKGYFFPIIKREDAARREYLSVLEWSKELRHKFSLENKWIFLFVGRLVALKNVASIIRSFSVLDQRKHKLVIVGEGPEMNNLKHMAEELGADVLFAGRQEGEALNVWYDLADTLVLASYREAFGAVTNEALLAGCYVLVSNRAGSACLVAEGVNGYTFSPTNEQELAEKMMKVTGLPVIYGTDGLKKNQMRLSYRKCMRGLVGHLKQLVYG
;
A
#
# COMPACT_ATOMS: atom_id res chain seq x y z
N MET A 1 -29.93 -6.46 1.56
CA MET A 1 -28.46 -6.23 1.48
C MET A 1 -28.19 -4.92 2.20
N SER A 2 -27.25 -4.89 3.16
CA SER A 2 -26.94 -3.66 3.89
C SER A 2 -26.38 -2.59 2.95
N LYS A 3 -26.70 -1.32 3.22
CA LYS A 3 -26.29 -0.17 2.43
C LYS A 3 -24.96 0.42 2.96
N LEU A 4 -23.95 0.47 2.12
CA LEU A 4 -22.64 1.05 2.43
C LEU A 4 -22.42 2.33 1.62
N LEU A 5 -22.23 3.45 2.30
CA LEU A 5 -21.81 4.71 1.68
C LEU A 5 -20.32 4.93 1.96
N VAL A 6 -19.55 5.16 0.91
CA VAL A 6 -18.11 5.39 1.00
C VAL A 6 -17.79 6.82 0.61
N PHE A 7 -17.04 7.54 1.45
CA PHE A 7 -16.39 8.81 1.12
C PHE A 7 -14.87 8.62 1.10
N HIS A 8 -14.27 8.79 -0.08
CA HIS A 8 -12.82 8.57 -0.26
C HIS A 8 -12.22 9.66 -1.18
N PRO A 9 -10.95 10.06 -1.02
CA PRO A 9 -10.35 11.08 -1.89
C PRO A 9 -10.34 10.67 -3.35
N THR A 10 -9.70 9.55 -3.65
CA THR A 10 -9.59 8.90 -4.96
C THR A 10 -9.16 7.46 -4.77
N ILE A 11 -9.18 6.64 -5.81
CA ILE A 11 -8.84 5.21 -5.71
C ILE A 11 -7.48 4.97 -6.35
N ALA A 12 -6.52 4.55 -5.54
CA ALA A 12 -5.22 4.10 -6.00
C ALA A 12 -5.30 2.67 -6.60
N PRO A 13 -4.41 2.31 -7.55
CA PRO A 13 -4.45 1.00 -8.22
C PRO A 13 -4.52 -0.19 -7.27
N TYR A 14 -3.79 -0.16 -6.17
CA TYR A 14 -3.75 -1.22 -5.16
C TYR A 14 -5.02 -1.33 -4.29
N ARG A 15 -5.99 -0.41 -4.42
CA ARG A 15 -7.27 -0.39 -3.70
C ARG A 15 -8.46 -0.82 -4.58
N ILE A 16 -8.27 -1.05 -5.86
CA ILE A 16 -9.35 -1.37 -6.81
C ILE A 16 -10.10 -2.63 -6.38
N ASP A 17 -9.38 -3.72 -6.08
CA ASP A 17 -9.99 -4.98 -5.64
C ASP A 17 -10.82 -4.79 -4.36
N PHE A 18 -10.33 -3.99 -3.41
CA PHE A 18 -11.02 -3.67 -2.17
C PHE A 18 -12.40 -3.03 -2.42
N PHE A 19 -12.45 -1.98 -3.25
CA PHE A 19 -13.71 -1.30 -3.53
C PHE A 19 -14.65 -2.14 -4.39
N ASN A 20 -14.14 -2.90 -5.36
CA ASN A 20 -14.95 -3.83 -6.14
C ASN A 20 -15.59 -4.92 -5.26
N ASP A 21 -14.87 -5.45 -4.28
CA ASP A 21 -15.42 -6.47 -3.37
C ASP A 21 -16.39 -5.90 -2.33
N LEU A 22 -16.25 -4.63 -1.93
CA LEU A 22 -17.28 -3.94 -1.15
C LEU A 22 -18.58 -3.81 -1.94
N VAL A 23 -18.51 -3.42 -3.21
CA VAL A 23 -19.69 -3.31 -4.11
C VAL A 23 -20.38 -4.65 -4.32
N ARG A 24 -19.64 -5.74 -4.39
CA ARG A 24 -20.20 -7.11 -4.47
C ARG A 24 -20.87 -7.55 -3.17
N SER A 25 -20.43 -7.02 -2.03
CA SER A 25 -20.82 -7.48 -0.69
C SER A 25 -21.95 -6.65 -0.07
N PHE A 26 -22.13 -5.42 -0.53
CA PHE A 26 -23.10 -4.43 -0.03
C PHE A 26 -23.82 -3.72 -1.20
N GLN A 27 -24.99 -3.16 -0.93
CA GLN A 27 -25.53 -2.12 -1.81
C GLN A 27 -24.70 -0.85 -1.58
N THR A 28 -23.80 -0.52 -2.50
CA THR A 28 -22.74 0.47 -2.25
C THR A 28 -22.90 1.70 -3.12
N ARG A 29 -22.68 2.89 -2.52
CA ARG A 29 -22.42 4.15 -3.24
C ARG A 29 -21.03 4.63 -2.84
N ILE A 30 -20.17 4.92 -3.83
CA ILE A 30 -18.82 5.41 -3.61
C ILE A 30 -18.73 6.84 -4.10
N CYS A 31 -18.44 7.76 -3.17
CA CYS A 31 -18.29 9.19 -3.42
C CYS A 31 -16.79 9.55 -3.38
N LEU A 32 -16.27 10.07 -4.49
CA LEU A 32 -14.87 10.48 -4.62
C LEU A 32 -14.74 12.00 -4.64
N ARG A 33 -13.69 12.52 -3.98
CA ARG A 33 -13.39 13.95 -3.93
C ARG A 33 -12.61 14.43 -5.16
N TYR A 34 -11.70 13.60 -5.66
CA TYR A 34 -10.79 13.94 -6.75
C TYR A 34 -10.78 12.87 -7.82
N TRP A 35 -10.56 13.29 -9.07
CA TRP A 35 -10.36 12.37 -10.18
C TRP A 35 -9.04 11.63 -10.05
N ASN A 36 -7.96 12.33 -9.63
CA ASN A 36 -6.62 11.75 -9.49
C ASN A 36 -5.88 12.38 -8.29
N LEU A 37 -4.82 11.75 -7.81
CA LEU A 37 -3.96 12.30 -6.77
C LEU A 37 -3.12 13.47 -7.31
N ARG A 38 -2.93 14.50 -6.48
CA ARG A 38 -2.13 15.69 -6.87
C ARG A 38 -0.64 15.36 -7.04
N ASP A 39 -0.12 14.48 -6.20
CA ASP A 39 1.32 14.18 -6.11
C ASP A 39 1.73 12.86 -6.78
N GLN A 40 0.76 12.07 -7.25
CA GLN A 40 0.96 10.81 -7.96
C GLN A 40 -0.09 10.73 -9.07
N THR A 41 0.31 11.09 -10.29
CA THR A 41 -0.56 10.94 -11.46
C THR A 41 -0.50 9.51 -11.94
N PHE A 42 -1.60 8.79 -11.77
CA PHE A 42 -1.81 7.47 -12.38
C PHE A 42 -2.52 7.63 -13.73
N ASP A 43 -2.36 6.64 -14.61
CA ASP A 43 -3.21 6.49 -15.79
C ASP A 43 -4.64 6.13 -15.33
N TYR A 44 -5.43 7.17 -15.11
CA TYR A 44 -6.74 7.01 -14.47
C TYR A 44 -7.76 6.33 -15.37
N ASP A 45 -7.62 6.44 -16.68
CA ASP A 45 -8.52 5.77 -17.64
C ASP A 45 -8.37 4.24 -17.55
N LYS A 46 -7.11 3.75 -17.42
CA LYS A 46 -6.84 2.33 -17.13
C LYS A 46 -7.36 1.88 -15.76
N ILE A 47 -7.28 2.74 -14.75
CA ILE A 47 -7.79 2.45 -13.41
C ILE A 47 -9.33 2.38 -13.45
N TYR A 48 -9.96 3.36 -14.08
CA TYR A 48 -11.41 3.48 -14.18
C TYR A 48 -12.04 2.28 -14.91
N SER A 49 -11.39 1.79 -15.98
CA SER A 49 -11.83 0.61 -16.72
C SER A 49 -11.91 -0.68 -15.86
N LYS A 50 -11.19 -0.73 -14.75
CA LYS A 50 -11.19 -1.86 -13.79
C LYS A 50 -12.26 -1.75 -12.70
N PHE A 51 -12.98 -0.63 -12.59
CA PHE A 51 -14.05 -0.45 -11.61
C PHE A 51 -15.29 -1.24 -12.00
N GLN A 52 -15.90 -1.91 -11.02
CA GLN A 52 -17.18 -2.59 -11.16
C GLN A 52 -18.35 -1.74 -10.63
N PHE A 53 -18.16 -0.44 -10.59
CA PHE A 53 -19.10 0.55 -10.14
C PHE A 53 -18.83 1.90 -10.81
N THR A 54 -19.81 2.78 -10.80
CA THR A 54 -19.65 4.18 -11.23
C THR A 54 -19.53 5.07 -9.99
N PRO A 55 -18.38 5.72 -9.77
CA PRO A 55 -18.21 6.62 -8.63
C PRO A 55 -19.02 7.90 -8.80
N VAL A 56 -19.49 8.45 -7.69
CA VAL A 56 -20.11 9.78 -7.63
C VAL A 56 -19.01 10.79 -7.26
N TYR A 57 -18.74 11.76 -8.13
CA TYR A 57 -17.78 12.82 -7.81
C TYR A 57 -18.44 13.94 -7.02
N MET A 58 -17.83 14.30 -5.89
CA MET A 58 -18.29 15.39 -5.02
C MET A 58 -17.97 16.74 -5.70
N LYS A 59 -19.00 17.39 -6.25
CA LYS A 59 -18.85 18.61 -7.08
C LYS A 59 -18.90 19.91 -6.28
N GLU A 60 -19.55 19.91 -5.14
CA GLU A 60 -19.76 21.11 -4.36
C GLU A 60 -18.52 21.45 -3.53
N LYS A 61 -17.97 22.66 -3.73
CA LYS A 61 -16.80 23.16 -3.02
C LYS A 61 -17.04 24.55 -2.48
N VAL A 62 -16.88 24.73 -1.19
CA VAL A 62 -16.80 26.06 -0.57
C VAL A 62 -15.30 26.40 -0.39
N LYS A 63 -14.87 27.54 -0.90
CA LYS A 63 -13.48 28.01 -0.76
C LYS A 63 -13.31 28.76 0.57
N PHE A 64 -12.36 28.30 1.36
CA PHE A 64 -11.89 28.99 2.57
C PHE A 64 -10.39 29.33 2.37
N GLY A 65 -10.11 30.52 1.89
CA GLY A 65 -8.73 30.95 1.56
C GLY A 65 -8.11 30.02 0.50
N LYS A 66 -6.95 29.43 0.81
CA LYS A 66 -6.25 28.48 -0.07
C LYS A 66 -6.82 27.04 -0.02
N ARG A 67 -7.78 26.76 0.85
CA ARG A 67 -8.39 25.43 1.02
C ARG A 67 -9.79 25.42 0.42
N SER A 68 -10.13 24.36 -0.29
CA SER A 68 -11.50 24.05 -0.70
C SER A 68 -12.05 22.94 0.18
N LEU A 69 -13.23 23.16 0.73
CA LEU A 69 -13.95 22.14 1.49
C LEU A 69 -15.07 21.62 0.59
N GLU A 70 -15.09 20.32 0.38
CA GLU A 70 -16.20 19.67 -0.31
C GLU A 70 -17.43 19.71 0.58
N THR A 71 -18.56 20.07 -0.02
CA THR A 71 -19.88 20.02 0.58
C THR A 71 -20.65 18.85 -0.04
N GLY A 72 -21.89 18.68 0.31
CA GLY A 72 -22.72 17.62 -0.28
C GLY A 72 -22.69 16.28 0.49
N TYR A 73 -21.88 16.13 1.56
CA TYR A 73 -21.90 14.93 2.42
C TYR A 73 -23.30 14.63 2.95
N TRP A 74 -23.99 15.63 3.48
CA TRP A 74 -25.34 15.47 4.06
C TRP A 74 -26.37 15.07 3.02
N LYS A 75 -26.30 15.66 1.81
CA LYS A 75 -27.14 15.27 0.69
C LYS A 75 -26.96 13.79 0.34
N GLN A 76 -25.71 13.31 0.20
CA GLN A 76 -25.45 11.91 -0.08
C GLN A 76 -25.95 10.97 1.03
N LEU A 77 -25.84 11.39 2.30
CA LEU A 77 -26.33 10.64 3.45
C LEU A 77 -27.86 10.57 3.48
N ASP A 78 -28.55 11.70 3.23
CA ASP A 78 -30.02 11.77 3.20
C ASP A 78 -30.60 11.02 2.00
N ASP A 79 -30.00 11.16 0.80
CA ASP A 79 -30.46 10.50 -0.42
C ASP A 79 -30.26 8.98 -0.40
N PHE A 80 -29.12 8.51 0.14
CA PHE A 80 -28.78 7.09 0.11
C PHE A 80 -29.27 6.32 1.33
N GLN A 81 -29.38 6.96 2.50
CA GLN A 81 -29.78 6.35 3.78
C GLN A 81 -28.99 5.07 4.10
N PRO A 82 -27.67 5.20 4.34
CA PRO A 82 -26.80 4.06 4.58
C PRO A 82 -27.05 3.38 5.92
N ASP A 83 -26.66 2.09 6.03
CA ASP A 83 -26.49 1.38 7.30
C ASP A 83 -25.07 1.57 7.87
N VAL A 84 -24.07 1.66 6.97
CA VAL A 84 -22.66 1.92 7.29
C VAL A 84 -22.12 3.03 6.41
N VAL A 85 -21.35 3.93 7.00
CA VAL A 85 -20.58 4.95 6.29
C VAL A 85 -19.11 4.68 6.51
N LEU A 86 -18.37 4.48 5.42
CA LEU A 86 -16.93 4.34 5.40
C LEU A 86 -16.30 5.68 5.00
N THR A 87 -15.48 6.24 5.87
CA THR A 87 -14.76 7.50 5.65
C THR A 87 -13.25 7.26 5.61
N GLU A 88 -12.51 8.30 5.29
CA GLU A 88 -11.05 8.27 5.32
C GLU A 88 -10.54 9.22 6.40
N GLU A 89 -9.67 8.71 7.25
CA GLU A 89 -8.98 9.45 8.31
C GLU A 89 -9.95 10.15 9.30
N PHE A 90 -9.40 11.08 10.06
CA PHE A 90 -10.11 11.89 11.07
C PHE A 90 -10.41 13.30 10.58
N GLY A 91 -10.46 13.47 9.24
CA GLY A 91 -10.59 14.76 8.60
C GLY A 91 -11.98 15.35 8.65
N PHE A 92 -12.11 16.49 7.96
CA PHE A 92 -13.36 17.27 7.92
C PHE A 92 -14.58 16.47 7.42
N GLY A 93 -14.39 15.60 6.39
CA GLY A 93 -15.48 14.75 5.89
C GLY A 93 -16.03 13.81 6.97
N THR A 94 -15.17 13.16 7.73
CA THR A 94 -15.55 12.28 8.85
C THR A 94 -16.30 13.06 9.94
N MET A 95 -15.85 14.28 10.25
CA MET A 95 -16.54 15.16 11.21
C MET A 95 -17.95 15.52 10.71
N LEU A 96 -18.12 15.88 9.43
CA LEU A 96 -19.44 16.19 8.86
C LEU A 96 -20.40 15.00 8.91
N VAL A 97 -19.89 13.78 8.68
CA VAL A 97 -20.69 12.54 8.80
C VAL A 97 -21.15 12.32 10.24
N LEU A 98 -20.26 12.50 11.22
CA LEU A 98 -20.62 12.39 12.64
C LEU A 98 -21.62 13.46 13.10
N LEU A 99 -21.43 14.71 12.65
CA LEU A 99 -22.39 15.80 12.93
C LEU A 99 -23.76 15.50 12.31
N HIS A 100 -23.81 15.02 11.07
CA HIS A 100 -25.07 14.60 10.47
C HIS A 100 -25.76 13.52 11.30
N ARG A 101 -25.02 12.48 11.70
CA ARG A 101 -25.55 11.40 12.55
C ARG A 101 -26.14 11.95 13.85
N PHE A 102 -25.45 12.87 14.50
CA PHE A 102 -25.87 13.48 15.75
C PHE A 102 -27.14 14.36 15.56
N PHE A 103 -27.09 15.36 14.67
CA PHE A 103 -28.19 16.31 14.48
C PHE A 103 -29.44 15.69 13.88
N LYS A 104 -29.29 14.74 12.95
CA LYS A 104 -30.40 14.03 12.32
C LYS A 104 -30.84 12.78 13.12
N ARG A 105 -30.24 12.51 14.29
CA ARG A 105 -30.54 11.34 15.15
C ARG A 105 -30.54 10.01 14.38
N LYS A 106 -29.59 9.85 13.43
CA LYS A 106 -29.48 8.65 12.59
C LYS A 106 -28.72 7.54 13.33
N LYS A 107 -28.99 6.27 12.97
CA LYS A 107 -28.43 5.09 13.60
C LYS A 107 -27.34 4.38 12.80
N TYR A 108 -26.98 4.89 11.60
CA TYR A 108 -25.93 4.26 10.80
C TYR A 108 -24.59 4.25 11.54
N LYS A 109 -23.79 3.24 11.25
CA LYS A 109 -22.43 3.10 11.80
C LYS A 109 -21.44 3.93 10.99
N VAL A 110 -20.47 4.53 11.68
CA VAL A 110 -19.40 5.31 11.05
C VAL A 110 -18.07 4.62 11.29
N VAL A 111 -17.46 4.20 10.20
CA VAL A 111 -16.17 3.50 10.17
C VAL A 111 -15.18 4.37 9.42
N THR A 112 -13.95 4.51 9.90
CA THR A 112 -12.90 5.21 9.15
C THR A 112 -11.77 4.27 8.77
N MET A 113 -11.14 4.54 7.61
CA MET A 113 -9.88 3.93 7.20
C MET A 113 -8.74 4.85 7.61
N CYS A 114 -7.74 4.30 8.28
CA CYS A 114 -6.54 5.00 8.73
C CYS A 114 -5.31 4.31 8.13
N ASP A 115 -4.60 5.03 7.27
CA ASP A 115 -3.42 4.54 6.56
C ASP A 115 -2.10 4.86 7.30
N ASP A 116 -2.17 5.20 8.59
CA ASP A 116 -0.99 5.43 9.43
C ASP A 116 -0.29 4.10 9.80
N SER A 117 1.05 4.10 9.76
CA SER A 117 1.87 3.07 10.41
C SER A 117 1.93 3.29 11.93
N TYR A 118 2.44 2.29 12.67
CA TYR A 118 2.59 2.38 14.12
C TYR A 118 3.46 3.57 14.55
N ASP A 119 4.58 3.80 13.86
CA ASP A 119 5.46 4.93 14.17
C ASP A 119 4.75 6.28 14.03
N MET A 120 3.88 6.42 13.02
CA MET A 120 3.11 7.66 12.80
C MET A 120 2.09 7.93 13.91
N VAL A 121 1.52 6.90 14.54
CA VAL A 121 0.56 7.11 15.63
C VAL A 121 1.22 7.17 17.01
N ALA A 122 2.37 6.48 17.19
CA ALA A 122 3.09 6.42 18.45
C ALA A 122 3.97 7.64 18.70
N ASP A 123 4.65 8.17 17.68
CA ASP A 123 5.49 9.36 17.79
C ASP A 123 4.66 10.64 17.70
N LYS A 124 4.81 11.49 18.73
CA LYS A 124 4.10 12.79 18.80
C LYS A 124 4.56 13.78 17.73
N ASN A 125 5.74 13.60 17.15
CA ASN A 125 6.32 14.52 16.18
C ASN A 125 5.92 14.20 14.73
N GLU A 126 5.37 13.01 14.49
CA GLU A 126 5.06 12.53 13.14
C GLU A 126 3.85 13.22 12.50
N HIS A 127 2.87 13.61 13.30
CA HIS A 127 1.69 14.33 12.85
C HIS A 127 1.63 15.77 13.38
N SER A 128 1.01 16.65 12.59
CA SER A 128 0.71 18.00 13.07
C SER A 128 -0.14 17.98 14.35
N ALA A 129 -0.01 18.99 15.19
CA ALA A 129 -0.83 19.12 16.38
C ALA A 129 -2.34 19.07 16.06
N MET A 130 -2.74 19.65 14.92
CA MET A 130 -4.11 19.64 14.43
C MET A 130 -4.60 18.25 14.08
N HIS A 131 -3.78 17.41 13.42
CA HIS A 131 -4.13 16.02 13.10
C HIS A 131 -4.32 15.19 14.38
N ARG A 132 -3.40 15.32 15.34
CA ARG A 132 -3.51 14.64 16.64
C ARG A 132 -4.76 15.06 17.41
N TRP A 133 -5.08 16.36 17.39
CA TRP A 133 -6.29 16.88 18.01
C TRP A 133 -7.55 16.36 17.32
N ALA A 134 -7.63 16.41 15.98
CA ALA A 134 -8.75 15.86 15.21
C ALA A 134 -8.97 14.38 15.52
N ARG A 135 -7.91 13.57 15.56
CA ARG A 135 -7.98 12.16 15.95
C ARG A 135 -8.58 11.98 17.36
N LYS A 136 -8.11 12.74 18.35
CA LYS A 136 -8.63 12.67 19.72
C LYS A 136 -10.12 13.03 19.81
N CYS A 137 -10.55 14.03 19.02
CA CYS A 137 -11.95 14.47 19.03
C CYS A 137 -12.88 13.54 18.25
N VAL A 138 -12.39 12.88 17.18
CA VAL A 138 -13.21 12.10 16.24
C VAL A 138 -13.25 10.62 16.64
N ALA A 139 -12.11 10.02 16.98
CA ALA A 139 -12.01 8.58 17.21
C ALA A 139 -12.99 8.01 18.27
N PRO A 140 -13.29 8.70 19.39
CA PRO A 140 -14.27 8.19 20.37
C PRO A 140 -15.67 7.95 19.79
N PHE A 141 -16.08 8.75 18.81
CA PHE A 141 -17.42 8.72 18.22
C PHE A 141 -17.56 7.79 17.01
N LEU A 142 -16.48 7.20 16.54
CA LEU A 142 -16.52 6.19 15.47
C LEU A 142 -17.03 4.86 16.02
N ASP A 143 -17.59 4.03 15.17
CA ASP A 143 -17.98 2.66 15.53
C ASP A 143 -16.80 1.68 15.30
N GLU A 144 -15.93 1.95 14.30
CA GLU A 144 -14.71 1.19 14.06
C GLU A 144 -13.64 2.04 13.35
N ILE A 145 -12.37 1.62 13.48
CA ILE A 145 -11.22 2.18 12.78
C ILE A 145 -10.50 1.04 12.07
N ILE A 146 -10.54 1.02 10.74
CA ILE A 146 -9.81 0.05 9.93
C ILE A 146 -8.38 0.58 9.77
N VAL A 147 -7.40 -0.25 10.10
CA VAL A 147 -5.97 0.09 10.06
C VAL A 147 -5.23 -0.89 9.16
N ILE A 148 -4.13 -0.43 8.58
CA ILE A 148 -3.33 -1.20 7.62
C ILE A 148 -2.23 -2.04 8.27
N GLU A 149 -1.97 -1.88 9.57
CA GLU A 149 -0.87 -2.52 10.28
C GLU A 149 -1.33 -3.00 11.68
N PRO A 150 -0.92 -4.23 12.13
CA PRO A 150 -1.41 -4.83 13.38
C PRO A 150 -1.05 -4.04 14.64
N ASN A 151 0.14 -3.42 14.71
CA ASN A 151 0.57 -2.65 15.87
C ASN A 151 -0.24 -1.37 16.03
N THR A 152 -0.53 -0.69 14.90
CA THR A 152 -1.46 0.44 14.83
C THR A 152 -2.84 0.02 15.33
N GLY A 153 -3.33 -1.16 14.91
CA GLY A 153 -4.60 -1.72 15.40
C GLY A 153 -4.61 -1.95 16.91
N ARG A 154 -3.54 -2.51 17.48
CA ARG A 154 -3.38 -2.66 18.92
C ARG A 154 -3.39 -1.32 19.66
N TRP A 155 -2.70 -0.32 19.11
CA TRP A 155 -2.65 1.02 19.69
C TRP A 155 -4.04 1.67 19.76
N TYR A 156 -4.84 1.58 18.69
CA TYR A 156 -6.21 2.10 18.64
C TYR A 156 -7.15 1.30 19.56
N ARG A 157 -7.05 -0.04 19.61
CA ARG A 157 -7.85 -0.87 20.52
C ARG A 157 -7.61 -0.53 21.98
N ASN A 158 -6.36 -0.38 22.38
CA ASN A 158 -6.01 -0.05 23.76
C ASN A 158 -6.52 1.33 24.17
N ARG A 159 -6.66 2.27 23.22
CA ARG A 159 -7.01 3.66 23.51
C ARG A 159 -8.50 3.97 23.31
N TYR A 160 -9.14 3.33 22.36
CA TYR A 160 -10.51 3.65 21.93
C TYR A 160 -11.42 2.42 21.85
N GLY A 161 -10.93 1.22 22.12
CA GLY A 161 -11.68 -0.03 21.96
C GLY A 161 -11.93 -0.45 20.52
N LYS A 162 -11.24 0.15 19.53
CA LYS A 162 -11.45 0.00 18.08
C LYS A 162 -10.11 -0.18 17.40
N GLY A 163 -10.07 -0.83 16.23
CA GLY A 163 -8.83 -1.05 15.47
C GLY A 163 -8.83 -2.37 14.73
N TYR A 164 -9.65 -2.46 13.68
CA TYR A 164 -9.71 -3.64 12.81
C TYR A 164 -8.56 -3.62 11.81
N PHE A 165 -7.75 -4.69 11.80
CA PHE A 165 -6.63 -4.81 10.87
C PHE A 165 -7.09 -5.30 9.50
N PHE A 166 -6.83 -4.51 8.47
CA PHE A 166 -6.98 -4.87 7.06
C PHE A 166 -5.81 -4.31 6.24
N PRO A 167 -4.86 -5.16 5.78
CA PRO A 167 -3.65 -4.71 5.10
C PRO A 167 -3.93 -4.23 3.67
N ILE A 168 -3.00 -3.44 3.12
CA ILE A 168 -3.02 -3.08 1.69
C ILE A 168 -2.42 -4.23 0.89
N ILE A 169 -3.27 -5.14 0.44
CA ILE A 169 -2.87 -6.31 -0.35
C ILE A 169 -3.80 -6.49 -1.56
N LYS A 170 -3.26 -7.06 -2.64
CA LYS A 170 -3.97 -7.41 -3.88
C LYS A 170 -4.54 -8.82 -3.83
N ARG A 171 -5.48 -9.10 -4.70
CA ARG A 171 -6.00 -10.46 -4.91
C ARG A 171 -4.96 -11.35 -5.56
N GLU A 172 -4.72 -12.51 -4.97
CA GLU A 172 -3.71 -13.46 -5.41
C GLU A 172 -3.95 -13.96 -6.84
N ASP A 173 -5.21 -14.29 -7.17
CA ASP A 173 -5.60 -14.79 -8.50
C ASP A 173 -5.50 -13.72 -9.59
N ALA A 174 -5.79 -12.46 -9.27
CA ALA A 174 -5.64 -11.34 -10.20
C ALA A 174 -4.16 -11.06 -10.47
N ALA A 175 -3.34 -10.96 -9.41
CA ALA A 175 -1.90 -10.76 -9.54
C ALA A 175 -1.22 -11.89 -10.32
N ARG A 176 -1.61 -13.15 -10.08
CA ARG A 176 -1.06 -14.30 -10.81
C ARG A 176 -1.30 -14.20 -12.31
N ARG A 177 -2.51 -13.79 -12.74
CA ARG A 177 -2.80 -13.57 -14.18
C ARG A 177 -1.97 -12.43 -14.76
N GLU A 178 -1.78 -11.34 -14.00
CA GLU A 178 -0.94 -10.22 -14.43
C GLU A 178 0.52 -10.65 -14.63
N TYR A 179 1.09 -11.50 -13.77
CA TYR A 179 2.46 -12.01 -13.95
C TYR A 179 2.56 -13.02 -15.08
N LEU A 180 1.57 -13.89 -15.27
CA LEU A 180 1.55 -14.82 -16.41
C LEU A 180 1.55 -14.09 -17.75
N SER A 181 0.83 -12.95 -17.87
CA SER A 181 0.78 -12.19 -19.13
C SER A 181 2.11 -11.55 -19.53
N VAL A 182 3.06 -11.41 -18.60
CA VAL A 182 4.36 -10.79 -18.85
C VAL A 182 5.54 -11.75 -18.81
N LEU A 183 5.30 -13.05 -18.59
CA LEU A 183 6.35 -14.05 -18.37
C LEU A 183 7.34 -14.14 -19.54
N GLU A 184 6.89 -14.12 -20.78
CA GLU A 184 7.78 -14.17 -21.95
C GLU A 184 8.60 -12.87 -22.06
N TRP A 185 7.98 -11.73 -21.82
CA TRP A 185 8.69 -10.44 -21.79
C TRP A 185 9.75 -10.40 -20.69
N SER A 186 9.48 -10.98 -19.52
CA SER A 186 10.47 -11.12 -18.44
C SER A 186 11.69 -11.94 -18.88
N LYS A 187 11.49 -13.04 -19.60
CA LYS A 187 12.58 -13.87 -20.13
C LYS A 187 13.42 -13.11 -21.16
N GLU A 188 12.79 -12.36 -22.06
CA GLU A 188 13.47 -11.52 -23.03
C GLU A 188 14.33 -10.44 -22.37
N LEU A 189 13.80 -9.75 -21.33
CA LEU A 189 14.55 -8.76 -20.59
C LEU A 189 15.70 -9.40 -19.79
N ARG A 190 15.51 -10.59 -19.21
CA ARG A 190 16.56 -11.33 -18.53
C ARG A 190 17.73 -11.60 -19.45
N HIS A 191 17.46 -12.01 -20.68
CA HIS A 191 18.49 -12.22 -21.71
C HIS A 191 19.13 -10.89 -22.16
N LYS A 192 18.32 -9.88 -22.47
CA LYS A 192 18.79 -8.57 -22.93
C LYS A 192 19.79 -7.92 -21.96
N PHE A 193 19.58 -8.08 -20.65
CA PHE A 193 20.42 -7.50 -19.62
C PHE A 193 21.45 -8.49 -19.03
N SER A 194 21.60 -9.70 -19.60
CA SER A 194 22.50 -10.76 -19.14
C SER A 194 22.34 -11.08 -17.65
N LEU A 195 21.08 -11.35 -17.25
CA LEU A 195 20.71 -11.58 -15.86
C LEU A 195 20.51 -13.06 -15.51
N GLU A 196 20.80 -14.01 -16.41
CA GLU A 196 20.44 -15.43 -16.31
C GLU A 196 21.04 -16.12 -15.08
N ASN A 197 22.26 -15.75 -14.70
CA ASN A 197 22.99 -16.37 -13.61
C ASN A 197 23.18 -15.43 -12.41
N LYS A 198 22.35 -14.39 -12.31
CA LYS A 198 22.44 -13.41 -11.24
C LYS A 198 21.21 -13.45 -10.34
N TRP A 199 21.44 -13.32 -9.04
CA TRP A 199 20.37 -13.00 -8.10
C TRP A 199 20.02 -11.52 -8.22
N ILE A 200 18.75 -11.22 -8.47
CA ILE A 200 18.30 -9.87 -8.77
C ILE A 200 17.62 -9.26 -7.54
N PHE A 201 18.24 -8.22 -7.00
CA PHE A 201 17.65 -7.34 -6.02
C PHE A 201 16.88 -6.21 -6.72
N LEU A 202 15.67 -5.92 -6.29
CA LEU A 202 14.80 -4.92 -6.89
C LEU A 202 14.40 -3.86 -5.86
N PHE A 203 14.53 -2.60 -6.23
CA PHE A 203 13.85 -1.49 -5.56
C PHE A 203 12.77 -0.93 -6.48
N VAL A 204 11.59 -0.63 -5.94
CA VAL A 204 10.49 0.05 -6.67
C VAL A 204 9.98 1.22 -5.84
N GLY A 205 10.03 2.43 -6.40
CA GLY A 205 9.48 3.61 -5.74
C GLY A 205 10.07 4.93 -6.20
N ARG A 206 9.59 6.03 -5.63
CA ARG A 206 10.13 7.37 -5.89
C ARG A 206 11.55 7.48 -5.34
N LEU A 207 12.45 8.10 -6.09
CA LEU A 207 13.83 8.32 -5.66
C LEU A 207 13.94 9.63 -4.85
N VAL A 208 13.53 9.54 -3.59
CA VAL A 208 13.58 10.61 -2.59
C VAL A 208 14.32 10.13 -1.34
N ALA A 209 14.91 11.06 -0.57
CA ALA A 209 15.73 10.72 0.60
C ALA A 209 14.99 9.78 1.59
N LEU A 210 13.67 9.96 1.77
CA LEU A 210 12.86 9.12 2.66
C LEU A 210 12.88 7.63 2.30
N LYS A 211 13.06 7.29 1.02
CA LYS A 211 13.11 5.90 0.54
C LYS A 211 14.47 5.23 0.75
N ASN A 212 15.49 6.00 1.12
CA ASN A 212 16.81 5.51 1.54
C ASN A 212 17.48 4.56 0.55
N VAL A 213 17.35 4.87 -0.76
CA VAL A 213 17.94 4.04 -1.83
C VAL A 213 19.46 4.03 -1.77
N ALA A 214 20.07 5.11 -1.24
CA ALA A 214 21.50 5.19 -1.04
C ALA A 214 22.04 4.05 -0.13
N SER A 215 21.34 3.70 0.96
CA SER A 215 21.76 2.58 1.81
C SER A 215 21.64 1.23 1.09
N ILE A 216 20.65 1.09 0.18
CA ILE A 216 20.55 -0.14 -0.64
C ILE A 216 21.78 -0.28 -1.53
N ILE A 217 22.20 0.79 -2.22
CA ILE A 217 23.38 0.79 -3.10
C ILE A 217 24.65 0.47 -2.31
N ARG A 218 24.87 1.12 -1.14
CA ARG A 218 26.04 0.86 -0.28
C ARG A 218 26.04 -0.56 0.26
N SER A 219 24.92 -1.07 0.74
CA SER A 219 24.82 -2.46 1.21
C SER A 219 24.99 -3.47 0.08
N PHE A 220 24.56 -3.14 -1.14
CA PHE A 220 24.71 -3.99 -2.31
C PHE A 220 26.14 -4.00 -2.83
N SER A 221 26.89 -2.87 -2.76
CA SER A 221 28.24 -2.73 -3.33
C SER A 221 29.26 -3.71 -2.74
N VAL A 222 29.03 -4.23 -1.52
CA VAL A 222 29.92 -5.21 -0.88
C VAL A 222 29.65 -6.67 -1.28
N LEU A 223 28.60 -6.93 -2.08
CA LEU A 223 28.27 -8.25 -2.60
C LEU A 223 29.09 -8.59 -3.86
N ASP A 224 29.22 -9.88 -4.19
CA ASP A 224 29.86 -10.31 -5.45
C ASP A 224 29.02 -9.90 -6.67
N GLN A 225 29.42 -8.86 -7.37
CA GLN A 225 28.73 -8.27 -8.53
C GLN A 225 28.60 -9.23 -9.73
N ARG A 226 29.41 -10.30 -9.77
CA ARG A 226 29.30 -11.34 -10.81
C ARG A 226 28.05 -12.20 -10.62
N LYS A 227 27.61 -12.38 -9.35
CA LYS A 227 26.48 -13.22 -8.95
C LYS A 227 25.21 -12.43 -8.65
N HIS A 228 25.32 -11.11 -8.49
CA HIS A 228 24.21 -10.27 -8.03
C HIS A 228 24.03 -9.07 -8.94
N LYS A 229 22.81 -8.61 -9.05
CA LYS A 229 22.41 -7.38 -9.76
C LYS A 229 21.41 -6.59 -8.91
N LEU A 230 21.61 -5.28 -8.86
CA LEU A 230 20.60 -4.39 -8.29
C LEU A 230 19.86 -3.68 -9.43
N VAL A 231 18.53 -3.74 -9.38
CA VAL A 231 17.65 -3.01 -10.29
C VAL A 231 16.86 -1.96 -9.50
N ILE A 232 16.89 -0.73 -9.97
CA ILE A 232 16.18 0.41 -9.38
C ILE A 232 15.11 0.88 -10.38
N VAL A 233 13.84 0.66 -10.02
CA VAL A 233 12.68 1.10 -10.78
C VAL A 233 12.06 2.31 -10.11
N GLY A 234 12.08 3.45 -10.78
CA GLY A 234 11.51 4.70 -10.29
C GLY A 234 12.26 5.93 -10.75
N GLU A 235 11.72 7.07 -10.38
CA GLU A 235 12.27 8.40 -10.68
C GLU A 235 12.18 9.29 -9.44
N GLY A 236 12.98 10.34 -9.43
CA GLY A 236 12.95 11.34 -8.37
C GLY A 236 14.21 12.19 -8.30
N PRO A 237 14.23 13.21 -7.42
CA PRO A 237 15.33 14.17 -7.32
C PRO A 237 16.68 13.53 -6.99
N GLU A 238 16.70 12.36 -6.32
CA GLU A 238 17.94 11.67 -5.96
C GLU A 238 18.58 10.88 -7.11
N MET A 239 17.95 10.77 -8.28
CA MET A 239 18.41 9.93 -9.40
C MET A 239 19.89 10.13 -9.75
N ASN A 240 20.32 11.38 -9.94
CA ASN A 240 21.70 11.69 -10.36
C ASN A 240 22.70 11.37 -9.25
N ASN A 241 22.37 11.70 -8.00
CA ASN A 241 23.23 11.39 -6.84
C ASN A 241 23.39 9.86 -6.67
N LEU A 242 22.31 9.10 -6.86
CA LEU A 242 22.33 7.64 -6.73
C LEU A 242 23.14 6.98 -7.86
N LYS A 243 23.07 7.48 -9.09
CA LYS A 243 23.89 7.02 -10.22
C LYS A 243 25.36 7.25 -9.96
N HIS A 244 25.74 8.47 -9.57
CA HIS A 244 27.12 8.83 -9.24
C HIS A 244 27.67 7.94 -8.10
N MET A 245 26.87 7.76 -7.03
CA MET A 245 27.24 6.86 -5.93
C MET A 245 27.46 5.41 -6.39
N ALA A 246 26.62 4.89 -7.28
CA ALA A 246 26.77 3.53 -7.80
C ALA A 246 28.07 3.38 -8.61
N GLU A 247 28.42 4.39 -9.42
CA GLU A 247 29.68 4.46 -10.19
C GLU A 247 30.90 4.52 -9.26
N GLU A 248 30.89 5.42 -8.26
CA GLU A 248 31.99 5.54 -7.29
C GLU A 248 32.25 4.25 -6.49
N LEU A 249 31.20 3.51 -6.16
CA LEU A 249 31.28 2.25 -5.43
C LEU A 249 31.53 1.04 -6.34
N GLY A 250 31.57 1.21 -7.67
CA GLY A 250 31.66 0.11 -8.62
C GLY A 250 30.48 -0.88 -8.51
N ALA A 251 29.31 -0.41 -8.08
CA ALA A 251 28.14 -1.24 -7.89
C ALA A 251 27.40 -1.47 -9.22
N ASP A 252 27.14 -2.74 -9.57
CA ASP A 252 26.43 -3.12 -10.81
C ASP A 252 24.92 -2.86 -10.69
N VAL A 253 24.53 -1.58 -10.85
CA VAL A 253 23.14 -1.09 -10.70
C VAL A 253 22.53 -0.78 -12.07
N LEU A 254 21.34 -1.34 -12.31
CA LEU A 254 20.50 -0.99 -13.46
C LEU A 254 19.39 -0.02 -13.03
N PHE A 255 19.43 1.21 -13.53
CA PHE A 255 18.36 2.20 -13.35
C PHE A 255 17.35 2.08 -14.49
N ALA A 256 16.20 1.47 -14.24
CA ALA A 256 15.17 1.17 -15.25
C ALA A 256 14.18 2.34 -15.47
N GLY A 257 14.33 3.46 -14.75
CA GLY A 257 13.38 4.57 -14.82
C GLY A 257 12.00 4.23 -14.22
N ARG A 258 11.02 5.11 -14.44
CA ARG A 258 9.64 4.88 -13.97
C ARG A 258 8.97 3.82 -14.84
N GLN A 259 8.36 2.82 -14.19
CA GLN A 259 7.59 1.76 -14.84
C GLN A 259 6.22 1.65 -14.17
N GLU A 260 5.18 1.31 -14.96
CA GLU A 260 3.82 1.13 -14.48
C GLU A 260 3.13 -0.05 -15.20
N GLY A 261 2.09 -0.61 -14.59
CA GLY A 261 1.29 -1.69 -15.18
C GLY A 261 2.12 -2.92 -15.54
N GLU A 262 1.97 -3.41 -16.76
CA GLU A 262 2.66 -4.62 -17.25
C GLU A 262 4.19 -4.48 -17.22
N ALA A 263 4.70 -3.31 -17.62
CA ALA A 263 6.14 -3.04 -17.58
C ALA A 263 6.72 -3.13 -16.16
N LEU A 264 5.97 -2.73 -15.13
CA LEU A 264 6.37 -2.91 -13.74
C LEU A 264 6.27 -4.38 -13.31
N ASN A 265 5.24 -5.09 -13.75
CA ASN A 265 5.06 -6.51 -13.44
C ASN A 265 6.21 -7.38 -13.99
N VAL A 266 6.79 -7.01 -15.15
CA VAL A 266 7.99 -7.64 -15.69
C VAL A 266 9.16 -7.58 -14.69
N TRP A 267 9.39 -6.44 -14.05
CA TRP A 267 10.47 -6.28 -13.07
C TRP A 267 10.23 -7.08 -11.79
N TYR A 268 8.99 -7.19 -11.33
CA TYR A 268 8.66 -8.06 -10.21
C TYR A 268 8.86 -9.54 -10.54
N ASP A 269 8.47 -9.98 -11.76
CA ASP A 269 8.68 -11.36 -12.18
C ASP A 269 10.17 -11.71 -12.35
N LEU A 270 10.97 -10.76 -12.88
CA LEU A 270 12.41 -10.90 -13.00
C LEU A 270 13.14 -11.01 -11.67
N ALA A 271 12.73 -10.24 -10.67
CA ALA A 271 13.45 -10.07 -9.42
C ALA A 271 13.35 -11.30 -8.51
N ASP A 272 14.42 -11.57 -7.75
CA ASP A 272 14.42 -12.61 -6.73
C ASP A 272 14.15 -12.04 -5.34
N THR A 273 14.53 -10.78 -5.09
CA THR A 273 14.31 -10.12 -3.81
C THR A 273 13.95 -8.66 -3.99
N LEU A 274 12.84 -8.21 -3.39
CA LEU A 274 12.55 -6.78 -3.24
C LEU A 274 13.23 -6.23 -1.99
N VAL A 275 13.79 -5.01 -2.10
CA VAL A 275 14.35 -4.27 -0.96
C VAL A 275 13.57 -2.98 -0.74
N LEU A 276 12.96 -2.81 0.43
CA LEU A 276 12.26 -1.61 0.86
C LEU A 276 12.95 -1.03 2.10
N ALA A 277 13.87 -0.06 1.89
CA ALA A 277 14.73 0.49 2.94
C ALA A 277 14.25 1.81 3.55
N SER A 278 12.99 2.18 3.34
CA SER A 278 12.45 3.47 3.75
C SER A 278 12.69 3.76 5.23
N TYR A 279 13.13 4.98 5.54
CA TYR A 279 13.21 5.47 6.92
C TYR A 279 11.82 5.53 7.58
N ARG A 280 10.79 5.72 6.76
CA ARG A 280 9.38 5.68 7.16
C ARG A 280 8.52 5.36 5.95
N GLU A 281 7.58 4.45 6.14
CA GLU A 281 6.63 4.04 5.11
C GLU A 281 5.29 3.70 5.75
N ALA A 282 4.21 4.33 5.32
CA ALA A 282 2.89 4.07 5.87
C ALA A 282 2.51 2.59 5.74
N PHE A 283 2.66 2.03 4.54
CA PHE A 283 2.55 0.59 4.32
C PHE A 283 3.68 0.04 3.44
N GLY A 284 3.78 0.46 2.17
CA GLY A 284 4.70 -0.10 1.18
C GLY A 284 4.05 -1.24 0.40
N ALA A 285 3.04 -0.93 -0.43
CA ALA A 285 2.29 -1.91 -1.23
C ALA A 285 3.18 -2.76 -2.15
N VAL A 286 4.33 -2.23 -2.56
CA VAL A 286 5.36 -2.92 -3.36
C VAL A 286 5.83 -4.24 -2.72
N THR A 287 5.82 -4.33 -1.37
CA THR A 287 6.12 -5.57 -0.63
C THR A 287 5.13 -6.68 -0.96
N ASN A 288 3.83 -6.36 -0.96
CA ASN A 288 2.79 -7.31 -1.33
C ASN A 288 2.90 -7.74 -2.81
N GLU A 289 3.15 -6.79 -3.70
CA GLU A 289 3.32 -7.05 -5.13
C GLU A 289 4.49 -8.00 -5.38
N ALA A 290 5.64 -7.75 -4.76
CA ALA A 290 6.81 -8.61 -4.85
C ALA A 290 6.56 -10.04 -4.30
N LEU A 291 5.93 -10.15 -3.12
CA LEU A 291 5.58 -11.45 -2.54
C LEU A 291 4.63 -12.25 -3.43
N LEU A 292 3.66 -11.60 -4.08
CA LEU A 292 2.73 -12.23 -5.02
C LEU A 292 3.44 -12.68 -6.31
N ALA A 293 4.48 -11.95 -6.76
CA ALA A 293 5.34 -12.36 -7.87
C ALA A 293 6.29 -13.52 -7.51
N GLY A 294 6.37 -13.88 -6.22
CA GLY A 294 7.25 -14.95 -5.72
C GLY A 294 8.63 -14.46 -5.29
N CYS A 295 8.85 -13.14 -5.20
CA CYS A 295 10.08 -12.58 -4.66
C CYS A 295 10.15 -12.81 -3.15
N TYR A 296 11.35 -12.97 -2.64
CA TYR A 296 11.65 -12.69 -1.24
C TYR A 296 11.62 -11.18 -0.98
N VAL A 297 11.58 -10.80 0.29
CA VAL A 297 11.53 -9.36 0.62
C VAL A 297 12.49 -9.03 1.77
N LEU A 298 13.18 -7.90 1.64
CA LEU A 298 13.94 -7.24 2.69
C LEU A 298 13.25 -5.92 2.99
N VAL A 299 12.64 -5.81 4.17
CA VAL A 299 11.74 -4.70 4.49
C VAL A 299 12.21 -3.97 5.73
N SER A 300 12.31 -2.66 5.63
CA SER A 300 12.54 -1.81 6.81
C SER A 300 11.53 -2.10 7.91
N ASN A 301 11.98 -2.27 9.15
CA ASN A 301 11.12 -2.41 10.32
C ASN A 301 10.29 -1.14 10.63
N ARG A 302 10.52 -0.05 9.87
CA ARG A 302 9.76 1.22 9.89
C ARG A 302 8.69 1.29 8.79
N ALA A 303 8.51 0.23 8.01
CA ALA A 303 7.45 0.13 7.02
C ALA A 303 6.27 -0.69 7.56
N GLY A 304 5.03 -0.22 7.34
CA GLY A 304 3.83 -0.94 7.77
C GLY A 304 3.73 -2.34 7.16
N SER A 305 4.28 -2.55 5.95
CA SER A 305 4.34 -3.85 5.28
C SER A 305 5.34 -4.84 5.89
N ALA A 306 6.14 -4.43 6.90
CA ALA A 306 6.95 -5.36 7.69
C ALA A 306 6.07 -6.47 8.32
N CYS A 307 4.80 -6.20 8.56
CA CYS A 307 3.83 -7.20 9.03
C CYS A 307 3.56 -8.36 8.04
N LEU A 308 3.97 -8.24 6.78
CA LEU A 308 3.87 -9.29 5.77
C LEU A 308 5.09 -10.22 5.76
N VAL A 309 6.17 -9.84 6.45
CA VAL A 309 7.43 -10.60 6.52
C VAL A 309 7.30 -11.71 7.56
N ALA A 310 7.63 -12.93 7.14
CA ALA A 310 7.87 -14.07 8.01
C ALA A 310 9.37 -14.37 7.98
N GLU A 311 10.07 -14.00 9.05
CA GLU A 311 11.53 -14.06 9.17
C GLU A 311 12.09 -15.43 8.74
N GLY A 312 13.02 -15.43 7.79
CA GLY A 312 13.65 -16.65 7.26
C GLY A 312 12.76 -17.51 6.36
N VAL A 313 11.49 -17.13 6.12
CA VAL A 313 10.54 -17.90 5.30
C VAL A 313 10.29 -17.21 3.96
N ASN A 314 9.87 -15.93 3.99
CA ASN A 314 9.63 -15.15 2.79
C ASN A 314 10.49 -13.88 2.72
N GLY A 315 11.39 -13.69 3.67
CA GLY A 315 12.30 -12.54 3.74
C GLY A 315 12.79 -12.25 5.14
N TYR A 316 13.26 -11.01 5.31
CA TYR A 316 13.75 -10.50 6.58
C TYR A 316 13.35 -9.04 6.77
N THR A 317 13.20 -8.63 8.02
CA THR A 317 13.15 -7.22 8.40
C THR A 317 14.54 -6.74 8.81
N PHE A 318 14.78 -5.42 8.70
CA PHE A 318 16.05 -4.80 9.10
C PHE A 318 15.84 -3.35 9.55
N SER A 319 16.81 -2.79 10.28
CA SER A 319 16.83 -1.37 10.62
C SER A 319 17.26 -0.52 9.42
N PRO A 320 16.49 0.49 8.98
CA PRO A 320 16.87 1.32 7.83
C PRO A 320 18.10 2.20 8.05
N THR A 321 18.61 2.27 9.29
CA THR A 321 19.84 2.99 9.66
C THR A 321 21.05 2.07 9.78
N ASN A 322 20.91 0.76 9.53
CA ASN A 322 21.97 -0.22 9.68
C ASN A 322 22.26 -0.88 8.32
N GLU A 323 23.23 -0.32 7.58
CA GLU A 323 23.65 -0.82 6.26
C GLU A 323 24.35 -2.18 6.32
N GLN A 324 25.08 -2.44 7.39
CA GLN A 324 25.73 -3.73 7.59
C GLN A 324 24.69 -4.85 7.78
N GLU A 325 23.65 -4.61 8.60
CA GLU A 325 22.55 -5.54 8.77
C GLU A 325 21.85 -5.83 7.43
N LEU A 326 21.61 -4.78 6.61
CA LEU A 326 21.00 -4.95 5.29
C LEU A 326 21.88 -5.82 4.38
N ALA A 327 23.20 -5.58 4.34
CA ALA A 327 24.13 -6.39 3.55
C ALA A 327 24.14 -7.87 4.00
N GLU A 328 24.15 -8.12 5.32
CA GLU A 328 24.03 -9.48 5.87
C GLU A 328 22.71 -10.16 5.49
N LYS A 329 21.59 -9.43 5.52
CA LYS A 329 20.28 -9.97 5.09
C LYS A 329 20.23 -10.19 3.57
N MET A 330 20.89 -9.34 2.77
CA MET A 330 21.04 -9.57 1.33
C MET A 330 21.80 -10.87 1.06
N MET A 331 22.89 -11.14 1.75
CA MET A 331 23.59 -12.42 1.62
C MET A 331 22.75 -13.61 2.09
N LYS A 332 22.05 -13.48 3.20
CA LYS A 332 21.20 -14.55 3.73
C LYS A 332 20.07 -14.96 2.78
N VAL A 333 19.40 -13.97 2.16
CA VAL A 333 18.25 -14.25 1.30
C VAL A 333 18.65 -14.99 0.03
N THR A 334 19.88 -14.82 -0.48
CA THR A 334 20.37 -15.54 -1.66
C THR A 334 20.57 -17.04 -1.43
N GLY A 335 20.63 -17.48 -0.18
CA GLY A 335 20.65 -18.90 0.19
C GLY A 335 19.28 -19.57 0.24
N LEU A 336 18.20 -18.82 0.05
CA LEU A 336 16.85 -19.38 0.07
C LEU A 336 16.48 -19.97 -1.32
N PRO A 337 15.73 -21.08 -1.37
CA PRO A 337 15.41 -21.75 -2.64
C PRO A 337 14.34 -20.98 -3.44
N VAL A 338 14.61 -20.69 -4.70
CA VAL A 338 13.59 -20.18 -5.63
C VAL A 338 12.79 -21.38 -6.17
N ILE A 339 11.48 -21.39 -5.84
CA ILE A 339 10.58 -22.48 -6.23
C ILE A 339 9.64 -21.98 -7.32
N TYR A 340 9.58 -22.69 -8.44
CA TYR A 340 8.67 -22.42 -9.55
C TYR A 340 7.42 -23.29 -9.49
N GLY A 341 6.29 -22.75 -9.91
CA GLY A 341 5.06 -23.48 -10.15
C GLY A 341 5.06 -24.17 -11.53
N THR A 342 4.06 -25.01 -11.76
CA THR A 342 3.86 -25.68 -13.07
C THR A 342 3.55 -24.71 -14.21
N ASP A 343 3.14 -23.50 -13.89
CA ASP A 343 2.87 -22.40 -14.83
C ASP A 343 4.10 -21.56 -15.18
N GLY A 344 5.30 -21.95 -14.67
CA GLY A 344 6.56 -21.27 -14.94
C GLY A 344 6.84 -20.02 -14.10
N LEU A 345 5.88 -19.56 -13.31
CA LEU A 345 6.08 -18.43 -12.38
C LEU A 345 6.67 -18.93 -11.05
N LYS A 346 7.40 -18.05 -10.37
CA LYS A 346 7.84 -18.30 -8.99
C LYS A 346 6.62 -18.52 -8.08
N LYS A 347 6.78 -19.38 -7.08
CA LYS A 347 5.71 -19.65 -6.10
C LYS A 347 5.43 -18.40 -5.26
N ASN A 348 4.16 -18.03 -5.17
CA ASN A 348 3.69 -16.92 -4.33
C ASN A 348 4.18 -17.07 -2.87
N GLN A 349 4.81 -16.03 -2.33
CA GLN A 349 5.40 -15.97 -0.99
C GLN A 349 4.48 -15.30 0.05
N MET A 350 3.28 -14.81 -0.36
CA MET A 350 2.32 -14.22 0.56
C MET A 350 1.78 -15.22 1.58
N ARG A 351 1.77 -14.82 2.85
CA ARG A 351 1.23 -15.62 3.97
C ARG A 351 -0.20 -15.23 4.31
N LEU A 352 -0.61 -14.00 3.99
CA LEU A 352 -1.97 -13.52 4.19
C LEU A 352 -2.77 -13.66 2.89
N SER A 353 -3.96 -14.24 2.99
CA SER A 353 -4.87 -14.31 1.84
C SER A 353 -5.80 -13.10 1.82
N TYR A 354 -5.80 -12.37 0.69
CA TYR A 354 -6.73 -11.28 0.45
C TYR A 354 -8.18 -11.71 0.67
N ARG A 355 -8.56 -12.87 0.13
CA ARG A 355 -9.94 -13.38 0.25
C ARG A 355 -10.35 -13.64 1.69
N LYS A 356 -9.43 -14.13 2.54
CA LYS A 356 -9.70 -14.34 3.98
C LYS A 356 -9.84 -13.00 4.69
N CYS A 357 -8.93 -12.05 4.44
CA CYS A 357 -8.98 -10.71 5.02
C CYS A 357 -10.29 -9.99 4.63
N MET A 358 -10.67 -10.03 3.34
CA MET A 358 -11.87 -9.36 2.84
C MET A 358 -13.15 -9.99 3.40
N ARG A 359 -13.22 -11.31 3.48
CA ARG A 359 -14.35 -12.02 4.12
C ARG A 359 -14.50 -11.64 5.59
N GLY A 360 -13.39 -11.58 6.31
CA GLY A 360 -13.37 -11.12 7.70
C GLY A 360 -13.88 -9.70 7.85
N LEU A 361 -13.39 -8.77 7.03
CA LEU A 361 -13.82 -7.37 7.06
C LEU A 361 -15.32 -7.22 6.76
N VAL A 362 -15.81 -7.88 5.69
CA VAL A 362 -17.23 -7.86 5.32
C VAL A 362 -18.11 -8.41 6.45
N GLY A 363 -17.68 -9.52 7.07
CA GLY A 363 -18.36 -10.08 8.23
C GLY A 363 -18.41 -9.11 9.41
N HIS A 364 -17.28 -8.48 9.73
CA HIS A 364 -17.16 -7.50 10.79
C HIS A 364 -18.06 -6.26 10.54
N LEU A 365 -18.05 -5.70 9.33
CA LEU A 365 -18.91 -4.56 8.98
C LEU A 365 -20.39 -4.91 9.07
N LYS A 366 -20.80 -6.13 8.67
CA LYS A 366 -22.19 -6.61 8.84
C LYS A 366 -22.55 -6.79 10.31
N GLN A 367 -21.65 -7.32 11.12
CA GLN A 367 -21.86 -7.49 12.56
C GLN A 367 -22.08 -6.14 13.26
N LEU A 368 -21.38 -5.07 12.86
CA LEU A 368 -21.61 -3.72 13.41
C LEU A 368 -23.04 -3.22 13.16
N VAL A 369 -23.69 -3.66 12.08
CA VAL A 369 -25.06 -3.25 11.73
C VAL A 369 -26.10 -4.03 12.52
N TYR A 370 -25.91 -5.34 12.69
CA TYR A 370 -26.93 -6.26 13.21
C TYR A 370 -26.67 -6.70 14.66
N GLY A 371 -25.47 -6.45 15.20
CA GLY A 371 -25.14 -6.69 16.63
C GLY A 371 -25.35 -5.44 17.43
#